data_ad967ab21d1fafa9612f5957d4eedb95
#
_entry.id   ad967ab21d1fafa9612f5957d4eedb95
#
_cell.length_a   1.000
_cell.length_b   1.000
_cell.length_c   1.000
_cell.angle_alpha   90.00
_cell.angle_beta   90.00
_cell.angle_gamma   90.00
#
_symmetry.space_group_name_H-M   'P 1'
#
loop_
_entity.id
_entity.type
_entity.pdbx_description
1 polymer ?
#
loop_
_entity_poly.entity_id
_entity_poly.type
_entity_poly.pdbx_seq_one_letter_code
_entity_poly.pdbx_strand_id
1 'polypeptide(L)'
;LTEKEWLEMEKTGRLYFIKGRSRILDENYKMEKHKSGSRKGLWKTVTVITRNTKRGKTNYDHRNMFYWAVRIAMDSGMRIGSIKKLKWKHVDENAALPEEKKKVWCCIDVPPENTKTGIGYRCTAPIVKHLNNIRKFTKFKRQNDYIFTNQYFAEPKMWSSRIWEDYLKEILVESRLANWAEGMTRGKGQGLKIDIHSGKNLTFYSFRHTHITFRLKAGTPMAVVAANTNTSMKYIEDHYFHFRSDENVESLTLGREKRVKPSLAGTSWINEVEVEDYG
;
A
#
# COMPACT_ATOMS: atom_id res chain seq x y z
N LEU A 1 -3.11 -11.09 3.59
CA LEU A 1 -1.78 -11.20 3.01
C LEU A 1 -0.78 -11.61 4.08
N THR A 2 0.07 -12.58 3.78
CA THR A 2 1.25 -12.89 4.57
C THR A 2 2.33 -11.83 4.35
N GLU A 3 3.34 -11.79 5.22
CA GLU A 3 4.48 -10.87 5.05
C GLU A 3 5.22 -11.12 3.73
N LYS A 4 5.45 -12.39 3.37
CA LYS A 4 6.08 -12.78 2.11
C LYS A 4 5.29 -12.30 0.89
N GLU A 5 3.98 -12.48 0.89
CA GLU A 5 3.09 -12.00 -0.19
C GLU A 5 3.09 -10.47 -0.29
N TRP A 6 3.11 -9.77 0.85
CA TRP A 6 3.21 -8.32 0.87
C TRP A 6 4.52 -7.82 0.29
N LEU A 7 5.66 -8.40 0.70
CA LEU A 7 6.98 -8.03 0.18
C LEU A 7 7.08 -8.28 -1.34
N GLU A 8 6.53 -9.41 -1.81
CA GLU A 8 6.50 -9.72 -3.24
C GLU A 8 5.64 -8.72 -4.01
N MET A 9 4.48 -8.35 -3.47
CA MET A 9 3.60 -7.37 -4.09
C MET A 9 4.22 -5.95 -4.09
N GLU A 10 4.91 -5.56 -3.02
CA GLU A 10 5.63 -4.30 -2.95
C GLU A 10 6.74 -4.22 -4.01
N LYS A 11 7.59 -5.25 -4.09
CA LYS A 11 8.68 -5.36 -5.06
C LYS A 11 8.16 -5.34 -6.49
N THR A 12 7.14 -6.14 -6.76
CA THR A 12 6.53 -6.24 -8.09
C THR A 12 5.81 -4.95 -8.46
N GLY A 13 5.05 -4.36 -7.54
CA GLY A 13 4.39 -3.07 -7.76
C GLY A 13 5.37 -1.96 -8.09
N ARG A 14 6.52 -1.93 -7.43
CA ARG A 14 7.59 -0.98 -7.75
C ARG A 14 8.15 -1.20 -9.15
N LEU A 15 8.37 -2.44 -9.57
CA LEU A 15 8.83 -2.75 -10.92
C LEU A 15 7.78 -2.41 -11.98
N TYR A 16 6.55 -2.82 -11.77
CA TYR A 16 5.48 -2.68 -12.73
C TYR A 16 4.96 -1.24 -12.82
N PHE A 17 4.53 -0.64 -11.72
CA PHE A 17 3.91 0.68 -11.74
C PHE A 17 4.91 1.82 -11.83
N ILE A 18 6.06 1.72 -11.15
CA ILE A 18 7.05 2.79 -11.11
C ILE A 18 8.02 2.69 -12.28
N LYS A 19 8.56 1.50 -12.56
CA LYS A 19 9.55 1.30 -13.62
C LYS A 19 8.94 0.90 -14.97
N GLY A 20 7.65 0.57 -15.01
CA GLY A 20 6.96 0.15 -16.21
C GLY A 20 7.41 -1.22 -16.75
N ARG A 21 7.94 -2.07 -15.89
CA ARG A 21 8.40 -3.42 -16.25
C ARG A 21 7.44 -4.46 -15.72
N SER A 22 7.04 -5.41 -16.56
CA SER A 22 6.20 -6.53 -16.15
C SER A 22 7.05 -7.79 -16.03
N ARG A 23 6.91 -8.47 -14.91
CA ARG A 23 7.55 -9.78 -14.70
C ARG A 23 6.89 -10.88 -15.52
N ILE A 24 5.57 -10.83 -15.65
CA ILE A 24 4.82 -11.85 -16.42
C ILE A 24 5.14 -11.75 -17.90
N LEU A 25 5.30 -10.52 -18.43
CA LEU A 25 5.72 -10.35 -19.82
C LEU A 25 7.16 -10.81 -20.06
N ASP A 26 8.05 -10.55 -19.11
CA ASP A 26 9.44 -10.98 -19.24
C ASP A 26 9.58 -12.50 -19.25
N GLU A 27 8.63 -13.23 -18.65
CA GLU A 27 8.66 -14.69 -18.55
C GLU A 27 7.80 -15.40 -19.60
N ASN A 28 6.61 -14.89 -19.90
CA ASN A 28 5.64 -15.56 -20.80
C ASN A 28 5.73 -15.06 -22.25
N TYR A 29 6.18 -13.84 -22.47
CA TYR A 29 6.54 -13.41 -23.81
C TYR A 29 8.03 -13.68 -23.98
N LYS A 30 8.37 -14.67 -24.79
CA LYS A 30 9.72 -14.84 -25.34
C LYS A 30 10.13 -13.45 -25.80
N MET A 31 11.04 -12.83 -25.06
CA MET A 31 11.42 -11.43 -25.23
C MET A 31 11.58 -11.11 -26.70
N GLU A 32 10.96 -10.06 -27.16
CA GLU A 32 11.21 -9.60 -28.54
C GLU A 32 12.70 -9.31 -28.71
N LYS A 33 13.28 -9.87 -29.76
CA LYS A 33 14.65 -9.53 -30.13
C LYS A 33 14.69 -8.16 -30.79
N HIS A 34 15.76 -7.42 -30.57
CA HIS A 34 15.99 -6.20 -31.33
C HIS A 34 16.07 -6.53 -32.81
N LYS A 35 15.25 -5.84 -33.64
CA LYS A 35 15.15 -6.09 -35.09
C LYS A 35 16.27 -5.40 -35.88
N SER A 36 16.93 -4.38 -35.31
CA SER A 36 17.94 -3.55 -35.98
C SER A 36 18.94 -2.94 -34.99
N GLY A 37 20.00 -2.36 -35.50
CA GLY A 37 21.04 -1.67 -34.73
C GLY A 37 22.08 -2.61 -34.11
N SER A 38 23.01 -2.03 -33.32
CA SER A 38 24.10 -2.76 -32.64
C SER A 38 23.64 -3.86 -31.68
N ARG A 39 22.37 -3.85 -31.28
CA ARG A 39 21.75 -4.84 -30.40
C ARG A 39 20.87 -5.84 -31.15
N LYS A 40 20.93 -5.89 -32.48
CA LYS A 40 20.16 -6.85 -33.31
C LYS A 40 20.36 -8.28 -32.80
N GLY A 41 19.25 -8.99 -32.58
CA GLY A 41 19.28 -10.36 -32.09
C GLY A 41 19.38 -10.51 -30.55
N LEU A 42 19.70 -9.45 -29.80
CA LEU A 42 19.66 -9.47 -28.35
C LEU A 42 18.22 -9.30 -27.86
N TRP A 43 17.92 -9.91 -26.73
CA TRP A 43 16.63 -9.77 -26.07
C TRP A 43 16.42 -8.37 -25.52
N LYS A 44 15.25 -7.79 -25.73
CA LYS A 44 14.87 -6.50 -25.17
C LYS A 44 13.81 -6.65 -24.09
N THR A 45 13.92 -5.85 -23.05
CA THR A 45 12.87 -5.75 -22.04
C THR A 45 11.67 -5.04 -22.65
N VAL A 46 10.50 -5.67 -22.64
CA VAL A 46 9.25 -5.05 -23.08
C VAL A 46 8.80 -4.03 -22.05
N THR A 47 8.78 -2.75 -22.41
CA THR A 47 8.21 -1.70 -21.57
C THR A 47 6.69 -1.72 -21.72
N VAL A 48 6.00 -2.09 -20.63
CA VAL A 48 4.53 -2.24 -20.63
C VAL A 48 3.81 -0.90 -20.70
N ILE A 49 4.46 0.17 -20.26
CA ILE A 49 3.87 1.50 -20.16
C ILE A 49 4.63 2.46 -21.04
N THR A 50 4.03 2.84 -22.16
CA THR A 50 4.58 3.87 -23.05
C THR A 50 4.25 5.25 -22.48
N ARG A 51 5.28 6.10 -22.32
CA ARG A 51 5.13 7.50 -21.88
C ARG A 51 4.96 8.47 -23.06
N ASN A 52 5.13 7.98 -24.28
CA ASN A 52 5.30 8.83 -25.49
C ASN A 52 4.01 9.48 -25.97
N THR A 53 2.85 9.10 -25.47
CA THR A 53 1.57 9.72 -25.78
C THR A 53 0.98 10.38 -24.52
N LYS A 54 0.12 11.41 -24.71
CA LYS A 54 -0.61 12.05 -23.59
C LYS A 54 -1.39 11.02 -22.77
N ARG A 55 -2.04 10.06 -23.42
CA ARG A 55 -2.77 8.97 -22.76
C ARG A 55 -1.83 8.02 -22.02
N GLY A 56 -0.70 7.66 -22.61
CA GLY A 56 0.31 6.80 -21.97
C GLY A 56 0.91 7.45 -20.73
N LYS A 57 1.23 8.76 -20.79
CA LYS A 57 1.70 9.52 -19.62
C LYS A 57 0.67 9.52 -18.49
N THR A 58 -0.58 9.82 -18.80
CA THR A 58 -1.65 9.87 -17.78
C THR A 58 -1.89 8.49 -17.14
N ASN A 59 -1.88 7.42 -17.94
CA ASN A 59 -1.98 6.06 -17.41
C ASN A 59 -0.81 5.71 -16.48
N TYR A 60 0.40 6.14 -16.85
CA TYR A 60 1.59 5.98 -16.05
C TYR A 60 1.46 6.73 -14.71
N ASP A 61 1.01 7.99 -14.75
CA ASP A 61 0.80 8.80 -13.55
C ASP A 61 -0.24 8.15 -12.61
N HIS A 62 -1.37 7.66 -13.16
CA HIS A 62 -2.38 6.95 -12.40
C HIS A 62 -1.84 5.68 -11.73
N ARG A 63 -1.05 4.87 -12.43
CA ARG A 63 -0.45 3.65 -11.88
C ARG A 63 0.53 3.96 -10.76
N ASN A 64 1.33 5.01 -10.91
CA ASN A 64 2.22 5.46 -9.84
C ASN A 64 1.43 5.93 -8.62
N MET A 65 0.40 6.73 -8.81
CA MET A 65 -0.47 7.17 -7.72
C MET A 65 -1.15 5.97 -7.03
N PHE A 66 -1.59 4.97 -7.80
CA PHE A 66 -2.18 3.75 -7.24
C PHE A 66 -1.18 2.94 -6.40
N TYR A 67 0.05 2.78 -6.85
CA TYR A 67 1.09 2.12 -6.06
C TYR A 67 1.25 2.79 -4.68
N TRP A 68 1.34 4.11 -4.67
CA TRP A 68 1.46 4.86 -3.41
C TRP A 68 0.18 4.81 -2.57
N ALA A 69 -1.00 4.70 -3.19
CA ALA A 69 -2.25 4.49 -2.46
C ALA A 69 -2.28 3.14 -1.74
N VAL A 70 -1.78 2.08 -2.38
CA VAL A 70 -1.62 0.76 -1.75
C VAL A 70 -0.66 0.82 -0.57
N ARG A 71 0.46 1.56 -0.73
CA ARG A 71 1.39 1.80 0.37
C ARG A 71 0.73 2.55 1.53
N ILE A 72 -0.03 3.60 1.25
CA ILE A 72 -0.79 4.32 2.28
C ILE A 72 -1.78 3.39 2.98
N ALA A 73 -2.52 2.56 2.24
CA ALA A 73 -3.46 1.61 2.83
C ALA A 73 -2.76 0.62 3.78
N MET A 74 -1.58 0.12 3.38
CA MET A 74 -0.80 -0.82 4.17
C MET A 74 -0.18 -0.16 5.40
N ASP A 75 0.38 1.05 5.27
CA ASP A 75 1.12 1.71 6.35
C ASP A 75 0.20 2.44 7.35
N SER A 76 -1.02 2.79 6.96
CA SER A 76 -2.01 3.46 7.82
C SER A 76 -3.11 2.55 8.37
N GLY A 77 -3.39 1.44 7.71
CA GLY A 77 -4.55 0.60 8.03
C GLY A 77 -5.91 1.26 7.79
N MET A 78 -5.97 2.42 7.13
CA MET A 78 -7.22 3.13 6.84
C MET A 78 -8.14 2.29 5.95
N ARG A 79 -9.46 2.49 6.10
CA ARG A 79 -10.42 1.91 5.14
C ARG A 79 -10.24 2.54 3.77
N ILE A 80 -10.30 1.71 2.72
CA ILE A 80 -10.16 2.20 1.33
C ILE A 80 -11.19 3.27 0.98
N GLY A 81 -12.41 3.19 1.53
CA GLY A 81 -13.44 4.21 1.34
C GLY A 81 -13.02 5.58 1.87
N SER A 82 -12.28 5.62 2.98
CA SER A 82 -11.70 6.86 3.51
C SER A 82 -10.54 7.35 2.64
N ILE A 83 -9.64 6.45 2.24
CA ILE A 83 -8.50 6.80 1.38
C ILE A 83 -8.96 7.41 0.04
N LYS A 84 -9.97 6.82 -0.59
CA LYS A 84 -10.54 7.33 -1.86
C LYS A 84 -11.01 8.78 -1.78
N LYS A 85 -11.50 9.19 -0.62
CA LYS A 85 -12.09 10.53 -0.38
C LYS A 85 -11.12 11.52 0.24
N LEU A 86 -9.86 11.16 0.46
CA LEU A 86 -8.87 12.06 1.04
C LEU A 86 -8.64 13.28 0.15
N LYS A 87 -8.60 14.44 0.79
CA LYS A 87 -8.19 15.71 0.21
C LYS A 87 -6.88 16.16 0.86
N TRP A 88 -6.13 17.02 0.19
CA TRP A 88 -4.87 17.53 0.74
C TRP A 88 -5.05 18.24 2.09
N LYS A 89 -6.17 18.91 2.31
CA LYS A 89 -6.48 19.57 3.60
C LYS A 89 -6.63 18.60 4.79
N HIS A 90 -6.83 17.32 4.53
CA HIS A 90 -6.93 16.32 5.59
C HIS A 90 -5.57 15.84 6.09
N VAL A 91 -4.48 16.22 5.40
CA VAL A 91 -3.11 15.86 5.75
C VAL A 91 -2.52 16.95 6.62
N ASP A 92 -2.25 16.63 7.88
CA ASP A 92 -1.59 17.52 8.82
C ASP A 92 -0.08 17.21 8.85
N GLU A 93 0.67 17.94 8.01
CA GLU A 93 2.13 17.81 7.93
C GLU A 93 2.82 18.52 9.11
N ASN A 94 2.10 19.43 9.81
CA ASN A 94 2.58 20.18 10.96
C ASN A 94 2.09 19.57 12.28
N ALA A 95 1.65 18.31 12.28
CA ALA A 95 1.21 17.62 13.48
C ALA A 95 2.24 17.78 14.62
N ALA A 96 1.77 17.80 15.85
CA ALA A 96 2.62 17.83 17.04
C ALA A 96 3.32 16.49 17.22
N LEU A 97 4.27 16.21 16.34
CA LEU A 97 5.15 15.04 16.34
C LEU A 97 6.58 15.51 16.64
N PRO A 98 7.43 14.68 17.25
CA PRO A 98 8.85 14.96 17.38
C PRO A 98 9.47 15.30 16.01
N GLU A 99 10.39 16.26 15.96
CA GLU A 99 10.94 16.77 14.67
C GLU A 99 11.58 15.68 13.82
N GLU A 100 12.28 14.71 14.43
CA GLU A 100 12.88 13.58 13.74
C GLU A 100 11.82 12.66 13.10
N LYS A 101 10.62 12.63 13.66
CA LYS A 101 9.49 11.82 13.14
C LYS A 101 8.76 12.51 11.99
N LYS A 102 8.70 13.84 11.96
CA LYS A 102 7.96 14.61 10.93
C LYS A 102 8.44 14.34 9.51
N LYS A 103 9.69 13.94 9.32
CA LYS A 103 10.24 13.57 7.98
C LYS A 103 9.60 12.32 7.40
N VAL A 104 9.06 11.46 8.25
CA VAL A 104 8.52 10.14 7.88
C VAL A 104 7.02 10.06 8.17
N TRP A 105 6.58 10.58 9.31
CA TRP A 105 5.24 10.46 9.85
C TRP A 105 4.44 11.73 9.63
N CYS A 106 3.15 11.58 9.36
CA CYS A 106 2.18 12.66 9.43
C CYS A 106 0.86 12.17 10.01
N CYS A 107 -0.01 13.09 10.34
CA CYS A 107 -1.37 12.79 10.76
C CYS A 107 -2.35 13.06 9.63
N ILE A 108 -3.39 12.24 9.57
CA ILE A 108 -4.52 12.41 8.65
C ILE A 108 -5.78 12.58 9.48
N ASP A 109 -6.43 13.72 9.36
CA ASP A 109 -7.73 13.98 9.96
C ASP A 109 -8.82 13.47 9.00
N VAL A 110 -9.39 12.32 9.32
CA VAL A 110 -10.44 11.70 8.52
C VAL A 110 -11.78 12.23 9.01
N PRO A 111 -12.48 13.06 8.21
CA PRO A 111 -13.72 13.65 8.64
C PRO A 111 -14.85 12.61 8.67
N PRO A 112 -15.94 12.85 9.45
CA PRO A 112 -17.04 11.91 9.64
C PRO A 112 -17.65 11.41 8.32
N GLU A 113 -17.84 12.27 7.34
CA GLU A 113 -18.40 11.95 6.03
C GLU A 113 -17.54 11.02 5.18
N ASN A 114 -16.28 10.86 5.55
CA ASN A 114 -15.34 9.95 4.89
C ASN A 114 -15.23 8.59 5.59
N THR A 115 -15.99 8.38 6.67
CA THR A 115 -15.97 7.14 7.45
C THR A 115 -17.25 6.33 7.22
N LYS A 116 -17.21 5.03 7.49
CA LYS A 116 -18.39 4.16 7.45
C LYS A 116 -19.30 4.39 8.67
N THR A 117 -18.72 4.78 9.79
CA THR A 117 -19.42 4.91 11.07
C THR A 117 -19.97 6.32 11.33
N GLY A 118 -19.69 7.28 10.45
CA GLY A 118 -20.05 8.69 10.68
C GLY A 118 -19.24 9.36 11.81
N ILE A 119 -18.20 8.71 12.32
CA ILE A 119 -17.33 9.23 13.37
C ILE A 119 -15.96 9.55 12.77
N GLY A 120 -15.57 10.82 12.81
CA GLY A 120 -14.24 11.25 12.38
C GLY A 120 -13.15 10.69 13.32
N TYR A 121 -11.94 10.57 12.80
CA TYR A 121 -10.78 10.13 13.59
C TYR A 121 -9.47 10.65 13.02
N ARG A 122 -8.45 10.64 13.84
CA ARG A 122 -7.09 10.99 13.45
C ARG A 122 -6.26 9.72 13.29
N CYS A 123 -5.62 9.57 12.14
CA CYS A 123 -4.72 8.47 11.81
C CYS A 123 -3.30 9.00 11.72
N THR A 124 -2.36 8.38 12.45
CA THR A 124 -0.94 8.71 12.37
C THR A 124 -0.22 7.58 11.63
N ALA A 125 0.53 7.92 10.58
CA ALA A 125 1.18 6.91 9.74
C ALA A 125 2.48 7.42 9.08
N PRO A 126 3.44 6.52 8.75
CA PRO A 126 4.73 6.87 8.13
C PRO A 126 4.58 7.06 6.61
N ILE A 127 3.74 8.00 6.17
CA ILE A 127 3.33 8.14 4.77
C ILE A 127 3.77 9.44 4.09
N VAL A 128 4.60 10.27 4.73
CA VAL A 128 5.11 11.53 4.14
C VAL A 128 5.76 11.28 2.78
N LYS A 129 6.62 10.27 2.68
CA LYS A 129 7.27 9.87 1.42
C LYS A 129 6.24 9.48 0.34
N HIS A 130 5.14 8.82 0.72
CA HIS A 130 4.11 8.38 -0.22
C HIS A 130 3.36 9.59 -0.78
N LEU A 131 2.94 10.50 0.08
CA LEU A 131 2.26 11.72 -0.30
C LEU A 131 3.14 12.60 -1.20
N ASN A 132 4.42 12.75 -0.86
CA ASN A 132 5.38 13.50 -1.67
C ASN A 132 5.58 12.89 -3.06
N ASN A 133 5.56 11.57 -3.17
CA ASN A 133 5.62 10.92 -4.48
C ASN A 133 4.31 11.09 -5.26
N ILE A 134 3.14 11.00 -4.63
CA ILE A 134 1.87 11.27 -5.30
C ILE A 134 1.84 12.70 -5.86
N ARG A 135 2.35 13.69 -5.11
CA ARG A 135 2.45 15.08 -5.58
C ARG A 135 3.24 15.25 -6.89
N LYS A 136 4.15 14.32 -7.22
CA LYS A 136 4.91 14.35 -8.48
C LYS A 136 4.05 13.96 -9.70
N PHE A 137 2.99 13.18 -9.47
CA PHE A 137 2.16 12.61 -10.54
C PHE A 137 0.78 13.27 -10.66
N THR A 138 0.35 14.05 -9.68
CA THR A 138 -0.90 14.80 -9.75
C THR A 138 -0.68 16.25 -10.12
N LYS A 139 -1.55 16.78 -11.00
CA LYS A 139 -1.66 18.22 -11.27
C LYS A 139 -2.54 18.96 -10.25
N PHE A 140 -3.33 18.24 -9.48
CA PHE A 140 -4.26 18.77 -8.50
C PHE A 140 -3.63 18.75 -7.09
N LYS A 141 -3.26 19.92 -6.55
CA LYS A 141 -2.48 20.04 -5.32
C LYS A 141 -3.07 21.04 -4.32
N ARG A 142 -4.23 21.65 -4.64
CA ARG A 142 -4.90 22.59 -3.77
C ARG A 142 -5.48 21.85 -2.56
N GLN A 143 -5.65 22.53 -1.45
CA GLN A 143 -6.13 21.93 -0.21
C GLN A 143 -7.47 21.18 -0.35
N ASN A 144 -8.37 21.70 -1.16
CA ASN A 144 -9.68 21.07 -1.42
C ASN A 144 -9.68 19.99 -2.52
N ASP A 145 -8.56 19.82 -3.24
CA ASP A 145 -8.45 18.78 -4.26
C ASP A 145 -8.32 17.41 -3.61
N TYR A 146 -8.92 16.40 -4.24
CA TYR A 146 -8.70 15.02 -3.85
C TYR A 146 -7.25 14.59 -4.13
N ILE A 147 -6.68 13.78 -3.25
CA ILE A 147 -5.33 13.23 -3.43
C ILE A 147 -5.30 12.29 -4.64
N PHE A 148 -6.34 11.44 -4.76
CA PHE A 148 -6.46 10.45 -5.84
C PHE A 148 -7.46 10.93 -6.89
N THR A 149 -6.94 11.72 -7.82
CA THR A 149 -7.72 12.36 -8.88
C THR A 149 -7.46 11.75 -10.24
N ASN A 150 -8.47 11.77 -11.08
CA ASN A 150 -8.35 11.39 -12.47
C ASN A 150 -7.66 12.51 -13.28
N GLN A 151 -6.46 12.24 -13.76
CA GLN A 151 -5.62 13.22 -14.46
C GLN A 151 -6.08 13.52 -15.89
N TYR A 152 -7.08 12.80 -16.41
CA TYR A 152 -7.67 13.09 -17.73
C TYR A 152 -8.56 14.33 -17.72
N PHE A 153 -9.21 14.64 -16.60
CA PHE A 153 -10.14 15.76 -16.49
C PHE A 153 -9.43 17.09 -16.22
N ALA A 154 -10.08 18.19 -16.58
CA ALA A 154 -9.64 19.53 -16.21
C ALA A 154 -9.86 19.80 -14.71
N GLU A 155 -10.95 19.26 -14.16
CA GLU A 155 -11.34 19.40 -12.76
C GLU A 155 -10.89 18.22 -11.89
N PRO A 156 -10.66 18.40 -10.59
CA PRO A 156 -10.19 17.36 -9.66
C PRO A 156 -11.31 16.36 -9.36
N LYS A 157 -11.56 15.41 -10.26
CA LYS A 157 -12.52 14.32 -10.07
C LYS A 157 -11.85 13.11 -9.44
N MET A 158 -12.49 12.51 -8.43
CA MET A 158 -12.04 11.25 -7.85
C MET A 158 -11.99 10.14 -8.90
N TRP A 159 -11.14 9.17 -8.68
CA TRP A 159 -11.19 7.91 -9.44
C TRP A 159 -12.50 7.17 -9.18
N SER A 160 -13.06 6.61 -10.24
CA SER A 160 -14.19 5.67 -10.11
C SER A 160 -13.75 4.40 -9.35
N SER A 161 -14.69 3.73 -8.71
CA SER A 161 -14.43 2.45 -8.03
C SER A 161 -13.85 1.40 -8.99
N ARG A 162 -14.24 1.44 -10.27
CA ARG A 162 -13.72 0.55 -11.30
C ARG A 162 -12.20 0.71 -11.51
N ILE A 163 -11.70 1.94 -11.56
CA ILE A 163 -10.24 2.21 -11.72
C ILE A 163 -9.46 1.59 -10.57
N TRP A 164 -9.95 1.73 -9.34
CA TRP A 164 -9.33 1.12 -8.17
C TRP A 164 -9.29 -0.41 -8.26
N GLU A 165 -10.40 -1.02 -8.65
CA GLU A 165 -10.50 -2.48 -8.80
C GLU A 165 -9.61 -3.00 -9.93
N ASP A 166 -9.56 -2.31 -11.06
CA ASP A 166 -8.74 -2.71 -12.20
C ASP A 166 -7.26 -2.70 -11.86
N TYR A 167 -6.77 -1.65 -11.18
CA TYR A 167 -5.38 -1.61 -10.74
C TYR A 167 -5.05 -2.61 -9.64
N LEU A 168 -6.00 -2.89 -8.73
CA LEU A 168 -5.81 -3.95 -7.73
C LEU A 168 -5.62 -5.31 -8.41
N LYS A 169 -6.46 -5.64 -9.38
CA LYS A 169 -6.34 -6.90 -10.13
C LYS A 169 -5.01 -6.97 -10.89
N GLU A 170 -4.59 -5.86 -11.52
CA GLU A 170 -3.29 -5.79 -12.19
C GLU A 170 -2.14 -6.13 -11.24
N ILE A 171 -2.09 -5.50 -10.06
CA ILE A 171 -0.98 -5.74 -9.12
C ILE A 171 -0.97 -7.17 -8.57
N LEU A 172 -2.15 -7.75 -8.28
CA LEU A 172 -2.26 -9.10 -7.77
C LEU A 172 -1.76 -10.13 -8.80
N VAL A 173 -2.12 -9.95 -10.07
CA VAL A 173 -1.65 -10.85 -11.15
C VAL A 173 -0.15 -10.67 -11.40
N GLU A 174 0.34 -9.44 -11.47
CA GLU A 174 1.78 -9.17 -11.65
C GLU A 174 2.64 -9.71 -10.49
N SER A 175 2.07 -9.77 -9.30
CA SER A 175 2.71 -10.35 -8.11
C SER A 175 2.53 -11.88 -8.01
N ARG A 176 1.89 -12.50 -9.00
CA ARG A 176 1.57 -13.93 -9.01
C ARG A 176 0.73 -14.39 -7.80
N LEU A 177 -0.03 -13.48 -7.23
CA LEU A 177 -0.98 -13.77 -6.17
C LEU A 177 -2.38 -14.12 -6.72
N ALA A 178 -2.65 -13.78 -7.96
CA ALA A 178 -3.89 -14.10 -8.66
C ALA A 178 -3.65 -14.39 -10.13
N ASN A 179 -4.59 -15.08 -10.77
CA ASN A 179 -4.56 -15.37 -12.20
C ASN A 179 -5.41 -14.38 -13.01
N TRP A 180 -5.15 -14.31 -14.31
CA TRP A 180 -6.09 -13.71 -15.25
C TRP A 180 -7.36 -14.57 -15.32
N ALA A 181 -8.52 -13.91 -15.42
CA ALA A 181 -9.74 -14.62 -15.74
C ALA A 181 -9.61 -15.28 -17.13
N GLU A 182 -10.17 -16.48 -17.25
CA GLU A 182 -10.14 -17.24 -18.49
C GLU A 182 -10.75 -16.42 -19.66
N GLY A 183 -10.12 -16.45 -20.81
CA GLY A 183 -10.55 -15.70 -22.00
C GLY A 183 -10.30 -14.18 -21.95
N MET A 184 -9.63 -13.67 -20.93
CA MET A 184 -9.39 -12.23 -20.75
C MET A 184 -7.99 -11.83 -21.20
N THR A 185 -7.90 -10.74 -21.94
CA THR A 185 -6.64 -10.16 -22.39
C THR A 185 -6.06 -9.20 -21.38
N ARG A 186 -4.74 -9.24 -21.22
CA ARG A 186 -4.00 -8.31 -20.39
C ARG A 186 -4.29 -6.84 -20.72
N GLY A 187 -4.22 -5.98 -19.73
CA GLY A 187 -4.38 -4.53 -19.89
C GLY A 187 -5.78 -3.98 -19.69
N LYS A 188 -6.77 -4.87 -19.45
CA LYS A 188 -8.15 -4.46 -19.16
C LYS A 188 -8.53 -4.59 -17.67
N GLY A 189 -7.56 -4.78 -16.77
CA GLY A 189 -7.79 -4.87 -15.33
C GLY A 189 -8.68 -6.03 -14.91
N GLN A 190 -8.68 -7.11 -15.66
CA GLN A 190 -9.63 -8.22 -15.56
C GLN A 190 -9.07 -9.45 -14.82
N GLY A 191 -7.94 -9.30 -14.11
CA GLY A 191 -7.41 -10.35 -13.25
C GLY A 191 -8.41 -10.76 -12.17
N LEU A 192 -8.34 -12.00 -11.72
CA LEU A 192 -9.07 -12.47 -10.56
C LEU A 192 -8.47 -11.88 -9.29
N LYS A 193 -9.27 -11.76 -8.24
CA LYS A 193 -8.81 -11.33 -6.90
C LYS A 193 -8.65 -12.51 -5.94
N ILE A 194 -8.70 -13.71 -6.46
CA ILE A 194 -8.57 -14.93 -5.66
C ILE A 194 -7.08 -15.26 -5.55
N ASP A 195 -6.60 -15.30 -4.32
CA ASP A 195 -5.25 -15.72 -4.00
C ASP A 195 -5.06 -17.20 -4.39
N ILE A 196 -4.08 -17.45 -5.25
CA ILE A 196 -3.81 -18.80 -5.78
C ILE A 196 -3.25 -19.77 -4.72
N HIS A 197 -2.73 -19.25 -3.61
CA HIS A 197 -2.17 -20.06 -2.52
C HIS A 197 -3.20 -20.43 -1.46
N SER A 198 -4.08 -19.49 -1.12
CA SER A 198 -5.06 -19.67 -0.03
C SER A 198 -6.51 -19.81 -0.50
N GLY A 199 -6.79 -19.57 -1.78
CA GLY A 199 -8.15 -19.53 -2.32
C GLY A 199 -9.00 -18.36 -1.82
N LYS A 200 -8.43 -17.45 -1.01
CA LYS A 200 -9.15 -16.32 -0.42
C LYS A 200 -9.28 -15.16 -1.39
N ASN A 201 -10.41 -14.46 -1.31
CA ASN A 201 -10.63 -13.25 -2.11
C ASN A 201 -9.79 -12.10 -1.54
N LEU A 202 -8.82 -11.63 -2.31
CA LEU A 202 -7.99 -10.47 -1.97
C LEU A 202 -8.68 -9.17 -2.38
N THR A 203 -8.88 -8.30 -1.42
CA THR A 203 -9.54 -7.01 -1.59
C THR A 203 -8.69 -5.91 -0.96
N PHE A 204 -9.05 -4.65 -1.16
CA PHE A 204 -8.43 -3.56 -0.39
C PHE A 204 -8.56 -3.73 1.12
N TYR A 205 -9.58 -4.44 1.58
CA TYR A 205 -9.74 -4.70 3.00
C TYR A 205 -8.64 -5.64 3.54
N SER A 206 -8.07 -6.46 2.68
CA SER A 206 -6.93 -7.34 3.02
C SER A 206 -5.71 -6.53 3.49
N PHE A 207 -5.44 -5.34 2.92
CA PHE A 207 -4.35 -4.48 3.39
C PHE A 207 -4.57 -4.01 4.83
N ARG A 208 -5.78 -3.63 5.17
CA ARG A 208 -6.13 -3.24 6.53
C ARG A 208 -6.00 -4.40 7.50
N HIS A 209 -6.48 -5.60 7.13
CA HIS A 209 -6.28 -6.80 7.94
C HIS A 209 -4.80 -7.06 8.17
N THR A 210 -4.00 -7.02 7.13
CA THR A 210 -2.56 -7.23 7.20
C THR A 210 -1.89 -6.18 8.10
N HIS A 211 -2.24 -4.90 7.94
CA HIS A 211 -1.73 -3.83 8.80
C HIS A 211 -2.02 -4.10 10.27
N ILE A 212 -3.28 -4.35 10.63
CA ILE A 212 -3.69 -4.60 12.02
C ILE A 212 -2.91 -5.80 12.58
N THR A 213 -2.87 -6.91 11.84
CA THR A 213 -2.11 -8.11 12.24
C THR A 213 -0.63 -7.82 12.48
N PHE A 214 0.01 -7.07 11.58
CA PHE A 214 1.44 -6.75 11.72
C PHE A 214 1.69 -5.82 12.91
N ARG A 215 0.82 -4.85 13.17
CA ARG A 215 0.95 -3.97 14.34
C ARG A 215 0.79 -4.72 15.65
N LEU A 216 -0.18 -5.62 15.73
CA LEU A 216 -0.37 -6.46 16.91
C LEU A 216 0.81 -7.41 17.11
N LYS A 217 1.30 -8.06 16.06
CA LYS A 217 2.51 -8.91 16.12
C LYS A 217 3.77 -8.13 16.52
N ALA A 218 3.87 -6.87 16.13
CA ALA A 218 4.95 -5.98 16.56
C ALA A 218 4.79 -5.44 17.98
N GLY A 219 3.81 -5.91 18.76
CA GLY A 219 3.58 -5.51 20.15
C GLY A 219 2.90 -4.14 20.32
N THR A 220 2.34 -3.56 19.26
CA THR A 220 1.58 -2.30 19.40
C THR A 220 0.32 -2.56 20.24
N PRO A 221 0.07 -1.77 21.31
CA PRO A 221 -1.11 -1.96 22.14
C PRO A 221 -2.41 -1.93 21.32
N MET A 222 -3.31 -2.86 21.59
CA MET A 222 -4.59 -3.01 20.85
C MET A 222 -5.39 -1.71 20.81
N ALA A 223 -5.44 -0.96 21.93
CA ALA A 223 -6.14 0.30 22.03
C ALA A 223 -5.59 1.35 21.05
N VAL A 224 -4.26 1.40 20.87
CA VAL A 224 -3.58 2.29 19.91
C VAL A 224 -3.93 1.90 18.49
N VAL A 225 -3.88 0.60 18.16
CA VAL A 225 -4.26 0.10 16.84
C VAL A 225 -5.74 0.39 16.54
N ALA A 226 -6.62 0.17 17.53
CA ALA A 226 -8.05 0.44 17.44
C ALA A 226 -8.34 1.91 17.14
N ALA A 227 -7.74 2.83 17.92
CA ALA A 227 -7.89 4.27 17.73
C ALA A 227 -7.36 4.72 16.36
N ASN A 228 -6.15 4.31 16.00
CA ASN A 228 -5.50 4.72 14.75
C ASN A 228 -6.22 4.23 13.49
N THR A 229 -6.87 3.09 13.57
CA THR A 229 -7.59 2.49 12.43
C THR A 229 -9.09 2.74 12.45
N ASN A 230 -9.63 3.42 13.46
CA ASN A 230 -11.08 3.59 13.67
C ASN A 230 -11.81 2.24 13.61
N THR A 231 -11.43 1.33 14.52
CA THR A 231 -12.12 0.06 14.75
C THR A 231 -12.29 -0.17 16.24
N SER A 232 -13.27 -0.96 16.66
CA SER A 232 -13.43 -1.26 18.08
C SER A 232 -12.40 -2.28 18.56
N MET A 233 -12.01 -2.20 19.84
CA MET A 233 -11.14 -3.19 20.47
C MET A 233 -11.78 -4.58 20.41
N LYS A 234 -13.09 -4.67 20.67
CA LYS A 234 -13.83 -5.92 20.55
C LYS A 234 -13.71 -6.55 19.15
N TYR A 235 -13.82 -5.74 18.09
CA TYR A 235 -13.64 -6.26 16.74
C TYR A 235 -12.21 -6.76 16.49
N ILE A 236 -11.20 -6.09 17.05
CA ILE A 236 -9.82 -6.57 16.97
C ILE A 236 -9.67 -7.88 17.73
N GLU A 237 -10.21 -7.97 18.92
CA GLU A 237 -10.19 -9.18 19.75
C GLU A 237 -10.84 -10.36 19.03
N ASP A 238 -12.05 -10.18 18.53
CA ASP A 238 -12.82 -11.24 17.87
C ASP A 238 -12.18 -11.75 16.55
N HIS A 239 -11.42 -10.91 15.81
CA HIS A 239 -10.98 -11.23 14.46
C HIS A 239 -9.47 -11.33 14.28
N TYR A 240 -8.68 -10.80 15.21
CA TYR A 240 -7.23 -10.76 15.10
C TYR A 240 -6.50 -11.35 16.30
N PHE A 241 -7.22 -11.62 17.38
CA PHE A 241 -6.64 -12.13 18.60
C PHE A 241 -6.53 -13.68 18.58
N HIS A 242 -6.00 -14.19 17.47
CA HIS A 242 -5.67 -15.61 17.34
C HIS A 242 -4.22 -15.88 17.79
N PHE A 243 -3.73 -15.10 18.74
CA PHE A 243 -2.42 -15.35 19.32
C PHE A 243 -2.50 -16.60 20.18
N ARG A 244 -1.87 -17.65 19.72
CA ARG A 244 -1.63 -18.82 20.53
C ARG A 244 -0.56 -18.45 21.56
N SER A 245 -0.75 -18.87 22.80
CA SER A 245 0.20 -18.59 23.90
C SER A 245 1.58 -19.16 23.63
N ASP A 246 1.65 -20.27 22.87
CA ASP A 246 2.88 -20.90 22.42
C ASP A 246 3.66 -20.06 21.37
N GLU A 247 3.01 -19.21 20.59
CA GLU A 247 3.65 -18.27 19.66
C GLU A 247 4.18 -16.99 20.36
N ASN A 248 3.85 -16.79 21.64
CA ASN A 248 4.18 -15.59 22.40
C ASN A 248 4.89 -15.90 23.73
N VAL A 249 5.60 -17.03 23.81
CA VAL A 249 6.31 -17.46 25.03
C VAL A 249 7.25 -16.36 25.54
N GLU A 250 7.95 -15.66 24.66
CA GLU A 250 8.86 -14.58 25.03
C GLU A 250 8.12 -13.43 25.75
N SER A 251 6.93 -13.05 25.29
CA SER A 251 6.14 -11.99 25.94
C SER A 251 5.56 -12.42 27.28
N LEU A 252 5.36 -13.72 27.51
CA LEU A 252 4.90 -14.28 28.78
C LEU A 252 6.02 -14.40 29.85
N THR A 253 7.27 -14.40 29.39
CA THR A 253 8.45 -14.45 30.24
C THR A 253 9.06 -13.09 30.56
N LEU A 254 8.56 -12.01 29.95
CA LEU A 254 8.98 -10.63 30.19
C LEU A 254 8.62 -10.19 31.62
N GLY A 255 9.52 -10.36 32.51
CA GLY A 255 9.39 -9.95 33.93
C GLY A 255 10.50 -10.50 34.81
N ARG A 256 11.25 -11.49 34.34
CA ARG A 256 12.34 -12.13 35.11
C ARG A 256 13.74 -11.98 34.51
N GLU A 257 13.85 -11.61 33.24
CA GLU A 257 15.13 -11.41 32.56
C GLU A 257 15.20 -10.05 31.91
N LYS A 258 16.43 -9.49 31.80
CA LYS A 258 16.68 -8.22 31.14
C LYS A 258 15.97 -8.20 29.79
N ARG A 259 15.17 -7.16 29.55
CA ARG A 259 14.44 -6.94 28.27
C ARG A 259 15.37 -7.19 27.09
N VAL A 260 15.30 -8.35 26.47
CA VAL A 260 15.85 -8.56 25.14
C VAL A 260 14.96 -7.73 24.21
N LYS A 261 15.52 -6.72 23.56
CA LYS A 261 14.80 -5.95 22.53
C LYS A 261 14.24 -6.96 21.54
N PRO A 262 12.92 -6.99 21.26
CA PRO A 262 12.40 -7.86 20.22
C PRO A 262 13.15 -7.55 18.94
N SER A 263 13.81 -8.53 18.36
CA SER A 263 14.41 -8.40 17.04
C SER A 263 13.27 -8.11 16.09
N LEU A 264 13.23 -6.92 15.55
CA LEU A 264 12.32 -6.47 14.49
C LEU A 264 12.71 -7.13 13.16
N ALA A 265 12.87 -8.46 13.18
CA ALA A 265 13.04 -9.25 11.98
C ALA A 265 11.78 -9.08 11.13
N GLY A 266 11.88 -8.26 10.10
CA GLY A 266 10.79 -8.04 9.14
C GLY A 266 10.40 -6.59 8.86
N THR A 267 10.94 -5.61 9.57
CA THR A 267 10.67 -4.19 9.31
C THR A 267 11.85 -3.50 8.65
N SER A 268 12.21 -3.90 7.45
CA SER A 268 13.27 -3.26 6.66
C SER A 268 12.98 -1.79 6.28
N TRP A 269 11.90 -1.21 6.80
CA TRP A 269 11.47 0.16 6.58
C TRP A 269 11.46 1.04 7.84
N ILE A 270 11.76 0.47 9.00
CA ILE A 270 12.05 1.23 10.22
C ILE A 270 13.59 1.21 10.37
N ASN A 271 14.25 2.19 9.78
CA ASN A 271 15.65 2.43 10.09
C ASN A 271 15.78 2.68 11.60
N GLU A 272 16.76 1.98 12.17
CA GLU A 272 17.30 2.05 13.51
C GLU A 272 16.99 3.38 14.23
N VAL A 273 16.09 3.31 15.20
CA VAL A 273 16.02 4.33 16.24
C VAL A 273 16.85 3.74 17.38
N GLU A 274 18.09 4.19 17.50
CA GLU A 274 18.85 4.03 18.74
C GLU A 274 18.04 4.69 19.87
N VAL A 275 17.54 3.87 20.76
CA VAL A 275 16.97 4.36 22.02
C VAL A 275 18.13 4.50 22.97
N GLU A 276 18.59 5.74 23.18
CA GLU A 276 19.50 6.04 24.28
C GLU A 276 18.86 5.65 25.61
N ASP A 277 19.61 4.92 26.40
CA ASP A 277 19.26 4.55 27.77
C ASP A 277 19.11 5.82 28.61
N TYR A 278 17.90 6.09 29.07
CA TYR A 278 17.71 6.97 30.24
C TYR A 278 17.81 6.10 31.49
N GLY A 279 18.90 6.32 32.24
CA GLY A 279 19.16 5.78 33.56
C GLY A 279 18.14 6.24 34.62
#